data_621369fe894e463f398cbbb69707ec3e
#
_entry.id   621369fe894e463f398cbbb69707ec3e
#
_cell.length_a   1.000
_cell.length_b   1.000
_cell.length_c   1.000
_cell.angle_alpha   90.00
_cell.angle_beta   90.00
_cell.angle_gamma   90.00
#
_symmetry.space_group_name_H-M   'P 1'
#
loop_
_entity.id
_entity.type
_entity.pdbx_description
1 polymer ?
#
loop_
_entity_poly.entity_id
_entity_poly.type
_entity_poly.pdbx_seq_one_letter_code
_entity_poly.pdbx_strand_id
1 'polypeptide(L)'
;MLGCCRYNNYVSVAYDPAKRTATLAERGLDFKDAELVFAGPTFEVEDNRRNYDEVRVICFGLLHGRIVVVGYTPRGADRHVFSMRKANDREKTRIAPLLGL
;
A
#
# COMPACT_ATOMS: atom_id res chain seq x y z
N MET A 1 -9.91 -22.71 7.02
CA MET A 1 -9.85 -22.06 6.80
C MET A 1 -9.92 -21.51 6.62
N LEU A 2 -9.78 -21.49 6.64
CA LEU A 2 -9.71 -20.66 6.47
C LEU A 2 -9.93 -19.94 6.61
N GLY A 3 -9.84 -19.83 6.84
CA GLY A 3 -9.88 -18.88 6.98
C GLY A 3 -9.82 -18.38 7.11
N CYS A 4 -9.67 -18.50 7.41
CA CYS A 4 -9.45 -17.79 7.53
C CYS A 4 -9.34 -17.22 7.21
N CYS A 5 -9.18 -17.53 7.25
CA CYS A 5 -8.79 -16.48 6.91
C CYS A 5 -9.51 -15.63 6.40
N ARG A 6 -10.42 -15.32 6.38
CA ARG A 6 -11.04 -14.48 6.00
C ARG A 6 -11.18 -13.21 6.66
N TYR A 7 -11.29 -12.95 7.76
CA TYR A 7 -11.10 -11.68 8.38
C TYR A 7 -9.75 -11.08 8.04
N ASN A 8 -8.91 -11.86 7.47
CA ASN A 8 -7.64 -11.37 6.96
C ASN A 8 -7.81 -10.34 5.86
N ASN A 9 -8.99 -10.27 5.28
CA ASN A 9 -9.27 -9.30 4.24
C ASN A 9 -9.53 -7.92 4.79
N TYR A 10 -9.70 -7.85 6.11
CA TYR A 10 -10.01 -6.58 6.74
C TYR A 10 -8.75 -5.98 7.33
N VAL A 11 -8.32 -4.86 6.78
CA VAL A 11 -7.12 -4.15 7.20
C VAL A 11 -7.51 -2.74 7.61
N SER A 12 -7.12 -2.38 8.82
CA SER A 12 -7.33 -1.03 9.31
C SER A 12 -6.21 -0.12 8.83
N VAL A 13 -6.58 1.00 8.23
CA VAL A 13 -5.65 1.97 7.66
C VAL A 13 -5.73 3.26 8.45
N ALA A 14 -4.58 3.79 8.83
CA ALA A 14 -4.45 5.09 9.48
C ALA A 14 -3.53 5.97 8.64
N TYR A 15 -3.62 7.28 8.82
CA TYR A 15 -2.80 8.23 8.08
C TYR A 15 -2.90 9.61 8.71
N ASP A 16 -1.96 10.47 8.35
CA ASP A 16 -1.99 11.88 8.71
C ASP A 16 -2.97 12.60 7.77
N PRO A 17 -4.04 13.23 8.31
CA PRO A 17 -5.02 13.90 7.46
C PRO A 17 -4.44 14.95 6.53
N ALA A 18 -3.41 15.68 6.96
CA ALA A 18 -2.78 16.69 6.12
C ALA A 18 -2.08 16.06 4.93
N LYS A 19 -1.41 14.93 5.15
CA LYS A 19 -0.75 14.21 4.06
C LYS A 19 -1.76 13.61 3.09
N ARG A 20 -2.87 13.11 3.62
CA ARG A 20 -3.94 12.60 2.78
C ARG A 20 -4.45 13.68 1.84
N THR A 21 -4.74 14.86 2.39
CA THR A 21 -5.24 15.98 1.61
C THR A 21 -4.25 16.40 0.53
N ALA A 22 -2.97 16.51 0.89
CA ALA A 22 -1.93 16.91 -0.05
C ALA A 22 -1.76 15.89 -1.18
N THR A 23 -1.72 14.61 -0.85
CA THR A 23 -1.53 13.56 -1.86
C THR A 23 -2.73 13.49 -2.80
N LEU A 24 -3.93 13.63 -2.26
CA LEU A 24 -5.14 13.63 -3.08
C LEU A 24 -5.13 14.80 -4.05
N ALA A 25 -4.73 15.99 -3.60
CA ALA A 25 -4.67 17.17 -4.45
C ALA A 25 -3.58 17.05 -5.51
N GLU A 26 -2.40 16.51 -5.14
CA GLU A 26 -1.25 16.48 -6.04
C GLU A 26 -1.26 15.29 -6.98
N ARG A 27 -1.76 14.14 -6.53
CA ARG A 27 -1.65 12.89 -7.27
C ARG A 27 -2.98 12.26 -7.64
N GLY A 28 -4.06 12.77 -7.08
CA GLY A 28 -5.38 12.20 -7.31
C GLY A 28 -5.56 10.84 -6.64
N LEU A 29 -4.74 10.52 -5.64
CA LEU A 29 -4.81 9.26 -4.91
C LEU A 29 -5.17 9.54 -3.46
N ASP A 30 -6.10 8.76 -2.93
CA ASP A 30 -6.59 8.91 -1.57
C ASP A 30 -6.00 7.80 -0.70
N PHE A 31 -5.35 8.16 0.40
CA PHE A 31 -4.78 7.19 1.34
C PHE A 31 -5.84 6.22 1.86
N LYS A 32 -7.08 6.67 1.96
CA LYS A 32 -8.16 5.81 2.42
C LYS A 32 -8.36 4.61 1.49
N ASP A 33 -8.09 4.78 0.20
CA ASP A 33 -8.23 3.71 -0.78
C ASP A 33 -7.15 2.65 -0.67
N ALA A 34 -6.15 2.84 0.20
CA ALA A 34 -5.18 1.80 0.48
C ALA A 34 -5.85 0.53 1.00
N GLU A 35 -7.01 0.66 1.64
CA GLU A 35 -7.77 -0.51 2.08
C GLU A 35 -8.11 -1.43 0.91
N LEU A 36 -8.45 -0.85 -0.22
CA LEU A 36 -8.76 -1.61 -1.44
C LEU A 36 -7.52 -2.28 -1.99
N VAL A 37 -6.38 -1.61 -1.92
CA VAL A 37 -5.11 -2.18 -2.36
C VAL A 37 -4.76 -3.41 -1.53
N PHE A 38 -4.84 -3.27 -0.20
CA PHE A 38 -4.48 -4.35 0.71
C PHE A 38 -5.45 -5.53 0.62
N ALA A 39 -6.68 -5.32 0.17
CA ALA A 39 -7.65 -6.39 0.04
C ALA A 39 -7.40 -7.29 -1.16
N GLY A 40 -6.60 -6.83 -2.13
CA GLY A 40 -6.31 -7.60 -3.34
C GLY A 40 -4.91 -8.16 -3.34
N PRO A 41 -4.42 -8.61 -4.51
CA PRO A 41 -3.07 -9.15 -4.60
C PRO A 41 -2.03 -8.06 -4.37
N THR A 42 -1.02 -8.37 -3.57
CA THR A 42 0.05 -7.43 -3.26
C THR A 42 1.41 -8.11 -3.27
N PHE A 43 2.44 -7.30 -3.48
CA PHE A 43 3.82 -7.72 -3.33
C PHE A 43 4.50 -6.67 -2.45
N GLU A 44 5.07 -7.11 -1.33
CA GLU A 44 5.62 -6.20 -0.34
C GLU A 44 7.10 -6.45 -0.11
N VAL A 45 7.84 -5.37 0.09
CA VAL A 45 9.24 -5.45 0.51
C VAL A 45 9.46 -4.45 1.63
N GLU A 46 10.34 -4.81 2.55
CA GLU A 46 10.72 -3.88 3.60
C GLU A 46 11.72 -2.87 3.03
N ASP A 47 11.54 -1.61 3.37
CA ASP A 47 12.43 -0.55 2.95
C ASP A 47 13.59 -0.43 3.94
N ASN A 48 14.75 -0.96 3.56
CA ASN A 48 15.95 -0.98 4.40
C ASN A 48 17.00 0.01 3.96
N ARG A 49 16.64 0.97 3.10
CA ARG A 49 17.63 1.92 2.58
C ARG A 49 18.22 2.82 3.64
N ARG A 50 17.51 2.99 4.74
CA ARG A 50 17.92 3.81 5.87
C ARG A 50 17.62 3.11 7.17
N ASN A 51 18.24 3.58 8.24
CA ASN A 51 17.89 3.14 9.56
C ASN A 51 16.75 4.00 10.05
N TYR A 52 15.53 3.55 9.81
CA TYR A 52 14.33 4.22 10.29
C TYR A 52 14.06 3.81 11.73
N ASP A 53 13.38 4.68 12.48
CA ASP A 53 13.00 4.34 13.86
C ASP A 53 11.89 3.28 13.89
N GLU A 54 11.21 3.07 12.80
CA GLU A 54 10.16 2.03 12.70
C GLU A 54 10.29 1.33 11.35
N VAL A 55 9.65 0.17 11.28
CA VAL A 55 9.61 -0.61 10.04
C VAL A 55 8.84 0.18 8.98
N ARG A 56 9.39 0.23 7.77
CA ARG A 56 8.70 0.81 6.61
C ARG A 56 8.58 -0.25 5.54
N VAL A 57 7.37 -0.41 5.04
CA VAL A 57 7.04 -1.41 4.03
C VAL A 57 6.59 -0.70 2.76
N ILE A 58 7.11 -1.18 1.63
CA ILE A 58 6.69 -0.72 0.31
C ILE A 58 5.79 -1.80 -0.27
N CYS A 59 4.55 -1.47 -0.51
CA CYS A 59 3.54 -2.41 -0.98
C CYS A 59 3.12 -2.04 -2.39
N PHE A 60 3.26 -2.98 -3.33
CA PHE A 60 2.76 -2.83 -4.69
C PHE A 60 1.45 -3.59 -4.79
N GLY A 61 0.42 -2.94 -5.31
CA GLY A 61 -0.88 -3.60 -5.45
C GLY A 61 -1.73 -2.89 -6.50
N LEU A 62 -2.98 -3.29 -6.56
CA LEU A 62 -3.91 -2.77 -7.59
C LEU A 62 -4.95 -1.86 -6.97
N LEU A 63 -5.17 -0.72 -7.62
CA LEU A 63 -6.25 0.17 -7.29
C LEU A 63 -6.97 0.53 -8.59
N HIS A 64 -8.22 0.08 -8.71
CA HIS A 64 -9.03 0.31 -9.92
C HIS A 64 -8.29 -0.12 -11.19
N GLY A 65 -7.63 -1.30 -11.11
CA GLY A 65 -6.94 -1.87 -12.26
C GLY A 65 -5.56 -1.30 -12.54
N ARG A 66 -5.06 -0.40 -11.71
CA ARG A 66 -3.74 0.21 -11.89
C ARG A 66 -2.82 -0.21 -10.77
N ILE A 67 -1.55 -0.41 -11.10
CA ILE A 67 -0.55 -0.72 -10.08
C ILE A 67 -0.17 0.57 -9.36
N VAL A 68 -0.31 0.55 -8.04
CA VAL A 68 0.07 1.66 -7.18
C VAL A 68 1.09 1.19 -6.16
N VAL A 69 1.82 2.13 -5.59
CA VAL A 69 2.84 1.88 -4.58
C VAL A 69 2.41 2.57 -3.30
N VAL A 70 2.23 1.80 -2.25
CA VAL A 70 1.79 2.30 -0.95
C VAL A 70 2.92 2.08 0.05
N GLY A 71 3.36 3.17 0.69
CA GLY A 71 4.32 3.06 1.78
C GLY A 71 3.58 3.10 3.10
N TYR A 72 3.86 2.15 3.99
CA TYR A 72 3.20 2.14 5.28
C TYR A 72 4.11 1.60 6.38
N THR A 73 3.74 1.90 7.61
CA THR A 73 4.39 1.39 8.81
C THR A 73 3.36 0.59 9.60
N PRO A 74 3.63 -0.69 9.91
CA PRO A 74 2.72 -1.45 10.77
C PRO A 74 2.72 -0.88 12.18
N ARG A 75 1.54 -0.65 12.73
CA ARG A 75 1.38 -0.17 14.11
C ARG A 75 0.24 -0.94 14.76
N GLY A 76 0.58 -1.98 15.53
CA GLY A 76 -0.43 -2.85 16.10
C GLY A 76 -1.26 -3.50 15.00
N ALA A 77 -2.57 -3.35 15.08
CA ALA A 77 -3.48 -3.88 14.07
C ALA A 77 -3.62 -2.95 12.86
N ASP A 78 -3.06 -1.75 12.92
CA ASP A 78 -3.21 -0.75 11.88
C ASP A 78 -2.02 -0.74 10.94
N ARG A 79 -2.25 -0.27 9.72
CA ARG A 79 -1.20 0.09 8.79
C ARG A 79 -1.24 1.60 8.61
N HIS A 80 -0.18 2.27 9.04
CA HIS A 80 -0.10 3.71 8.95
C HIS A 80 0.50 4.09 7.59
N VAL A 81 -0.35 4.55 6.67
CA VAL A 81 0.07 4.91 5.32
C VAL A 81 0.73 6.28 5.35
N PHE A 82 1.96 6.36 4.83
CA PHE A 82 2.67 7.63 4.77
C PHE A 82 2.93 8.09 3.33
N SER A 83 2.72 7.23 2.33
CA SER A 83 2.87 7.63 0.94
C SER A 83 2.03 6.75 0.03
N MET A 84 1.66 7.29 -1.11
CA MET A 84 0.90 6.56 -2.12
C MET A 84 1.15 7.23 -3.46
N ARG A 85 1.50 6.43 -4.46
CA ARG A 85 1.77 6.94 -5.81
C ARG A 85 1.49 5.86 -6.84
N LYS A 86 1.37 6.26 -8.09
CA LYS A 86 1.24 5.31 -9.19
C LYS A 86 2.61 4.70 -9.49
N ALA A 87 2.62 3.44 -9.91
CA ALA A 87 3.85 2.79 -10.32
C ALA A 87 4.33 3.41 -11.64
N ASN A 88 5.67 3.51 -11.78
CA ASN A 88 6.24 3.92 -13.06
C ASN A 88 6.32 2.71 -14.00
N ASP A 89 6.71 2.94 -15.25
CA ASP A 89 6.69 1.88 -16.27
C ASP A 89 7.60 0.71 -15.92
N ARG A 90 8.77 1.00 -15.38
CA ARG A 90 9.71 -0.05 -14.96
C ARG A 90 9.11 -0.90 -13.85
N GLU A 91 8.49 -0.26 -12.88
CA GLU A 91 7.83 -0.96 -11.78
C GLU A 91 6.68 -1.81 -12.29
N LYS A 92 5.86 -1.28 -13.19
CA LYS A 92 4.75 -2.03 -13.77
C LYS A 92 5.23 -3.32 -14.43
N THR A 93 6.28 -3.22 -15.24
CA THR A 93 6.82 -4.37 -15.95
C THR A 93 7.30 -5.44 -14.98
N ARG A 94 7.99 -5.02 -13.92
CA ARG A 94 8.59 -5.95 -12.96
C ARG A 94 7.54 -6.54 -12.02
N ILE A 95 6.57 -5.75 -11.62
CA ILE A 95 5.62 -6.15 -10.58
C ILE A 95 4.38 -6.85 -11.13
N ALA A 96 3.94 -6.53 -12.34
CA ALA A 96 2.72 -7.10 -12.88
C ALA A 96 2.66 -8.63 -12.78
N PRO A 97 3.72 -9.39 -13.17
CA PRO A 97 3.66 -10.84 -13.05
C PRO A 97 3.50 -11.30 -11.60
N LEU A 98 4.05 -10.56 -10.65
CA LEU A 98 3.98 -10.92 -9.23
C LEU A 98 2.58 -10.71 -8.67
N LEU A 99 1.76 -9.91 -9.32
CA LEU A 99 0.37 -9.69 -8.94
C LEU A 99 -0.61 -10.56 -9.74
N GLY A 100 -0.09 -11.44 -10.57
CA GLY A 100 -0.92 -12.32 -11.39
C GLY A 100 -1.46 -11.68 -12.65
N LEU A 101 -0.80 -10.64 -13.12
CA LEU A 101 -1.23 -9.94 -14.33
C LEU A 101 -0.49 -10.41 -15.58
#